data_e0b542dea4957cfc55c03e655956fbfb
#
_entry.id   e0b542dea4957cfc55c03e655956fbfb
#
_cell.length_a   1.000
_cell.length_b   1.000
_cell.length_c   1.000
_cell.angle_alpha   90.00
_cell.angle_beta   90.00
_cell.angle_gamma   90.00
#
_symmetry.space_group_name_H-M   'P 1'
#
loop_
_entity.id
_entity.type
_entity.pdbx_description
1 polymer ?
#
loop_
_entity_poly.entity_id
_entity_poly.type
_entity_poly.pdbx_seq_one_letter_code
_entity_poly.pdbx_strand_id
1 'polypeptide(L)'
;MALRLKNFSIDFLRHAGTLVSFGEKKIYIDPWQLPSNPPKADLVLVTHEHYDHCDQKAINAISKPETIIITNQSCALKLKGKIKILCVGETINLSGVEIFGVTAYNIEKKFHPKGLVIGFVLDLNGERICHAGDTDFIPEMNYLKDITVALLPIGGTYTMNEEEAAQAANAFLPKIAVPMHFNVVEGTNADPDKFAKLVSKKVKVEILYR
;
A
#
# COMPACT_ATOMS: atom_id res chain seq x y z
N MET A 1 11.38 10.32 0.45
CA MET A 1 10.81 11.51 1.16
C MET A 1 9.71 11.06 2.11
N ALA A 2 9.34 11.89 3.08
CA ALA A 2 8.34 11.53 4.10
C ALA A 2 7.16 12.50 4.09
N LEU A 3 5.94 11.97 4.13
CA LEU A 3 4.72 12.71 4.40
C LEU A 3 4.50 12.70 5.93
N ARG A 4 4.40 13.88 6.54
CA ARG A 4 4.18 14.02 7.99
C ARG A 4 2.81 14.62 8.26
N LEU A 5 2.00 13.91 9.04
CA LEU A 5 0.70 14.36 9.53
C LEU A 5 0.76 14.47 11.08
N LYS A 6 -0.30 14.99 11.67
CA LYS A 6 -0.34 15.26 13.12
C LYS A 6 -0.05 14.02 13.97
N ASN A 7 -0.60 12.87 13.60
CA ASN A 7 -0.59 11.65 14.42
C ASN A 7 0.31 10.55 13.87
N PHE A 8 0.73 10.64 12.60
CA PHE A 8 1.56 9.62 11.95
C PHE A 8 2.43 10.23 10.84
N SER A 9 3.41 9.46 10.40
CA SER A 9 4.17 9.78 9.18
C SER A 9 4.23 8.58 8.26
N ILE A 10 4.38 8.86 6.96
CA ILE A 10 4.57 7.87 5.92
C ILE A 10 5.91 8.15 5.26
N ASP A 11 6.83 7.21 5.36
CA ASP A 11 8.09 7.21 4.62
C ASP A 11 7.93 6.27 3.43
N PHE A 12 8.05 6.82 2.23
CA PHE A 12 8.10 6.03 1.01
C PHE A 12 9.49 5.40 0.89
N LEU A 13 9.55 4.08 0.84
CA LEU A 13 10.81 3.34 0.80
C LEU A 13 11.29 3.17 -0.64
N ARG A 14 10.58 2.37 -1.40
CA ARG A 14 10.82 2.15 -2.83
C ARG A 14 9.62 1.42 -3.44
N HIS A 15 9.32 1.68 -4.73
CA HIS A 15 8.28 1.01 -5.52
C HIS A 15 6.89 1.11 -4.91
N ALA A 16 6.42 0.10 -4.20
CA ALA A 16 5.21 0.12 -3.38
C ALA A 16 5.51 0.12 -1.87
N GLY A 17 6.77 -0.09 -1.51
CA GLY A 17 7.22 -0.22 -0.13
C GLY A 17 7.01 1.05 0.68
N THR A 18 6.34 0.93 1.81
CA THR A 18 5.94 2.05 2.67
C THR A 18 6.19 1.73 4.14
N LEU A 19 6.69 2.72 4.89
CA LEU A 19 6.79 2.67 6.35
C LEU A 19 5.85 3.71 6.95
N VAL A 20 4.86 3.26 7.70
CA VAL A 20 3.97 4.09 8.51
C VAL A 20 4.49 4.10 9.94
N SER A 21 4.76 5.29 10.47
CA SER A 21 5.13 5.49 11.88
C SER A 21 3.96 6.12 12.62
N PHE A 22 3.41 5.41 13.63
CA PHE A 22 2.28 5.82 14.46
C PHE A 22 2.63 5.68 15.94
N GLY A 23 2.85 6.79 16.62
CA GLY A 23 3.53 6.79 17.92
C GLY A 23 4.89 6.09 17.80
N GLU A 24 5.14 5.12 18.68
CA GLU A 24 6.37 4.32 18.62
C GLU A 24 6.31 3.16 17.62
N LYS A 25 5.11 2.86 17.08
CA LYS A 25 4.90 1.71 16.17
C LYS A 25 5.46 1.96 14.79
N LYS A 26 6.06 0.91 14.23
CA LYS A 26 6.60 0.84 12.89
C LYS A 26 5.83 -0.22 12.10
N ILE A 27 5.06 0.22 11.11
CA ILE A 27 4.20 -0.61 10.27
C ILE A 27 4.73 -0.53 8.85
N TYR A 28 5.23 -1.64 8.33
CA TYR A 28 5.69 -1.73 6.95
C TYR A 28 4.58 -2.31 6.08
N ILE A 29 4.46 -1.79 4.86
CA ILE A 29 3.60 -2.36 3.82
C ILE A 29 4.50 -2.64 2.63
N ASP A 30 4.48 -3.88 2.12
CA ASP A 30 5.25 -4.36 0.98
C ASP A 30 6.76 -3.99 1.05
N PRO A 31 7.48 -4.34 2.14
CA PRO A 31 8.88 -3.98 2.29
C PRO A 31 9.75 -4.69 1.24
N TRP A 32 10.38 -3.91 0.36
CA TRP A 32 11.28 -4.37 -0.68
C TRP A 32 12.41 -3.36 -0.89
N GLN A 33 13.65 -3.84 -1.12
CA GLN A 33 14.83 -2.99 -1.31
C GLN A 33 14.96 -1.89 -0.24
N LEU A 34 15.05 -2.31 1.01
CA LEU A 34 15.08 -1.43 2.17
C LEU A 34 16.31 -0.51 2.19
N PRO A 35 16.21 0.70 2.77
CA PRO A 35 17.36 1.55 3.03
C PRO A 35 18.32 0.90 4.04
N SER A 36 19.52 1.46 4.19
CA SER A 36 20.46 1.02 5.22
C SER A 36 19.88 1.28 6.63
N ASN A 37 20.04 0.28 7.52
CA ASN A 37 19.61 0.36 8.93
C ASN A 37 18.12 0.76 9.11
N PRO A 38 17.17 0.05 8.50
CA PRO A 38 15.76 0.34 8.66
C PRO A 38 15.32 0.06 10.10
N PRO A 39 14.39 0.85 10.69
CA PRO A 39 13.86 0.55 12.02
C PRO A 39 13.16 -0.80 12.06
N LYS A 40 13.16 -1.44 13.24
CA LYS A 40 12.48 -2.73 13.42
C LYS A 40 10.96 -2.56 13.37
N ALA A 41 10.29 -3.54 12.74
CA ALA A 41 8.85 -3.54 12.53
C ALA A 41 8.09 -4.09 13.74
N ASP A 42 6.96 -3.47 14.05
CA ASP A 42 5.92 -4.07 14.90
C ASP A 42 4.95 -4.90 14.04
N LEU A 43 4.57 -4.35 12.89
CA LEU A 43 3.70 -5.01 11.92
C LEU A 43 4.35 -4.95 10.52
N VAL A 44 4.15 -6.01 9.75
CA VAL A 44 4.46 -6.07 8.32
C VAL A 44 3.21 -6.51 7.58
N LEU A 45 2.76 -5.73 6.63
CA LEU A 45 1.64 -6.05 5.76
C LEU A 45 2.18 -6.41 4.38
N VAL A 46 1.68 -7.49 3.78
CA VAL A 46 2.09 -7.92 2.43
C VAL A 46 0.85 -8.13 1.59
N THR A 47 0.76 -7.38 0.49
CA THR A 47 -0.44 -7.35 -0.35
C THR A 47 -0.61 -8.58 -1.21
N HIS A 48 0.48 -9.10 -1.79
CA HIS A 48 0.45 -10.27 -2.68
C HIS A 48 1.84 -10.89 -2.85
N GLU A 49 1.90 -11.99 -3.58
CA GLU A 49 3.05 -12.90 -3.61
C GLU A 49 4.18 -12.53 -4.59
N HIS A 50 4.09 -11.45 -5.34
CA HIS A 50 5.15 -11.04 -6.24
C HIS A 50 6.41 -10.62 -5.46
N TYR A 51 7.59 -10.81 -6.08
CA TYR A 51 8.89 -10.69 -5.44
C TYR A 51 9.22 -9.28 -4.93
N ASP A 52 8.63 -8.27 -5.53
CA ASP A 52 8.77 -6.83 -5.22
C ASP A 52 7.82 -6.34 -4.12
N HIS A 53 6.98 -7.25 -3.59
CA HIS A 53 6.07 -7.04 -2.45
C HIS A 53 6.31 -8.06 -1.33
N CYS A 54 6.46 -9.35 -1.67
CA CYS A 54 6.60 -10.47 -0.74
C CYS A 54 8.07 -10.90 -0.61
N ASP A 55 8.92 -10.03 -0.07
CA ASP A 55 10.36 -10.28 0.10
C ASP A 55 10.69 -10.74 1.52
N GLN A 56 10.84 -12.06 1.71
CA GLN A 56 11.23 -12.65 2.99
C GLN A 56 12.57 -12.10 3.52
N LYS A 57 13.51 -11.73 2.64
CA LYS A 57 14.81 -11.19 3.05
C LYS A 57 14.65 -9.80 3.65
N ALA A 58 13.85 -8.94 3.00
CA ALA A 58 13.52 -7.61 3.53
C ALA A 58 12.75 -7.73 4.85
N ILE A 59 11.75 -8.62 4.91
CA ILE A 59 10.98 -8.88 6.14
C ILE A 59 11.89 -9.32 7.28
N ASN A 60 12.81 -10.26 7.05
CA ASN A 60 13.76 -10.71 8.08
C ASN A 60 14.66 -9.57 8.59
N ALA A 61 15.07 -8.66 7.70
CA ALA A 61 15.95 -7.54 8.07
C ALA A 61 15.27 -6.56 9.04
N ILE A 62 13.95 -6.40 8.98
CA ILE A 62 13.19 -5.50 9.85
C ILE A 62 12.49 -6.21 11.02
N SER A 63 12.38 -7.52 11.00
CA SER A 63 11.67 -8.28 12.03
C SER A 63 12.40 -8.29 13.37
N LYS A 64 11.62 -8.34 14.43
CA LYS A 64 11.97 -8.68 15.82
C LYS A 64 11.09 -9.84 16.29
N PRO A 65 11.36 -10.50 17.41
CA PRO A 65 10.59 -11.67 17.85
C PRO A 65 9.07 -11.44 17.94
N GLU A 66 8.64 -10.19 18.22
CA GLU A 66 7.24 -9.80 18.39
C GLU A 66 6.57 -9.37 17.07
N THR A 67 7.32 -9.16 15.99
CA THR A 67 6.77 -8.70 14.69
C THR A 67 5.70 -9.66 14.19
N ILE A 68 4.54 -9.11 13.83
CA ILE A 68 3.43 -9.84 13.23
C ILE A 68 3.34 -9.48 11.76
N ILE A 69 3.26 -10.51 10.91
CA ILE A 69 3.05 -10.37 9.47
C ILE A 69 1.56 -10.57 9.18
N ILE A 70 0.93 -9.61 8.50
CA ILE A 70 -0.47 -9.69 8.06
C ILE A 70 -0.48 -9.78 6.54
N THR A 71 -1.13 -10.80 6.01
CA THR A 71 -1.15 -11.05 4.57
C THR A 71 -2.31 -11.95 4.16
N ASN A 72 -2.45 -12.20 2.85
CA ASN A 72 -3.40 -13.16 2.32
C ASN A 72 -2.88 -14.61 2.38
N GLN A 73 -3.73 -15.57 2.02
CA GLN A 73 -3.42 -17.00 2.08
C GLN A 73 -2.23 -17.39 1.19
N SER A 74 -2.10 -16.81 -0.02
CA SER A 74 -1.01 -17.19 -0.97
C SER A 74 0.37 -16.77 -0.45
N CYS A 75 0.49 -15.56 0.10
CA CYS A 75 1.72 -15.10 0.74
C CYS A 75 2.04 -15.89 2.02
N ALA A 76 1.03 -16.24 2.81
CA ALA A 76 1.23 -17.00 4.04
C ALA A 76 1.90 -18.36 3.80
N LEU A 77 1.70 -18.96 2.63
CA LEU A 77 2.36 -20.22 2.24
C LEU A 77 3.85 -20.03 1.88
N LYS A 78 4.27 -18.82 1.54
CA LYS A 78 5.65 -18.49 1.12
C LYS A 78 6.49 -17.87 2.23
N LEU A 79 5.85 -17.20 3.17
CA LEU A 79 6.51 -16.44 4.24
C LEU A 79 6.73 -17.28 5.49
N LYS A 80 7.72 -16.87 6.28
CA LYS A 80 8.03 -17.44 7.60
C LYS A 80 7.95 -16.32 8.65
N GLY A 81 7.40 -16.64 9.82
CA GLY A 81 7.25 -15.69 10.92
C GLY A 81 5.93 -15.89 11.67
N LYS A 82 5.54 -14.89 12.46
CA LYS A 82 4.22 -14.86 13.13
C LYS A 82 3.19 -14.30 12.15
N ILE A 83 2.57 -15.16 11.37
CA ILE A 83 1.66 -14.79 10.29
C ILE A 83 0.21 -14.78 10.78
N LYS A 84 -0.53 -13.74 10.42
CA LYS A 84 -1.98 -13.65 10.49
C LYS A 84 -2.54 -13.46 9.08
N ILE A 85 -3.47 -14.31 8.71
CA ILE A 85 -4.16 -14.20 7.42
C ILE A 85 -5.29 -13.19 7.58
N LEU A 86 -5.41 -12.30 6.61
CA LEU A 86 -6.49 -11.34 6.48
C LEU A 86 -7.14 -11.52 5.10
N CYS A 87 -8.45 -11.72 5.08
CA CYS A 87 -9.22 -11.80 3.85
C CYS A 87 -9.87 -10.43 3.52
N VAL A 88 -10.25 -10.28 2.26
CA VAL A 88 -11.04 -9.11 1.84
C VAL A 88 -12.35 -9.05 2.62
N GLY A 89 -12.70 -7.88 3.15
CA GLY A 89 -13.87 -7.63 3.97
C GLY A 89 -13.69 -7.95 5.46
N GLU A 90 -12.57 -8.53 5.85
CA GLU A 90 -12.23 -8.77 7.26
C GLU A 90 -11.46 -7.60 7.88
N THR A 91 -11.43 -7.59 9.20
CA THR A 91 -10.71 -6.60 10.01
C THR A 91 -9.89 -7.30 11.08
N ILE A 92 -8.65 -6.87 11.23
CA ILE A 92 -7.78 -7.25 12.35
C ILE A 92 -7.49 -6.00 13.18
N ASN A 93 -7.74 -6.07 14.49
CA ASN A 93 -7.32 -5.02 15.43
C ASN A 93 -6.07 -5.48 16.18
N LEU A 94 -4.98 -4.75 16.03
CA LEU A 94 -3.72 -5.04 16.71
C LEU A 94 -3.10 -3.75 17.26
N SER A 95 -2.95 -3.73 18.58
CA SER A 95 -2.21 -2.65 19.25
C SER A 95 -2.77 -1.25 18.95
N GLY A 96 -4.09 -1.11 18.79
CA GLY A 96 -4.74 0.16 18.51
C GLY A 96 -4.64 0.62 17.03
N VAL A 97 -4.34 -0.30 16.12
CA VAL A 97 -4.43 -0.14 14.68
C VAL A 97 -5.50 -1.08 14.16
N GLU A 98 -6.52 -0.57 13.51
CA GLU A 98 -7.49 -1.40 12.79
C GLU A 98 -7.03 -1.55 11.34
N ILE A 99 -6.97 -2.79 10.87
CA ILE A 99 -6.47 -3.13 9.53
C ILE A 99 -7.57 -3.86 8.79
N PHE A 100 -8.09 -3.20 7.75
CA PHE A 100 -9.15 -3.74 6.90
C PHE A 100 -8.55 -4.28 5.62
N GLY A 101 -8.93 -5.49 5.22
CA GLY A 101 -8.63 -6.05 3.92
C GLY A 101 -9.59 -5.53 2.86
N VAL A 102 -9.07 -4.84 1.84
CA VAL A 102 -9.87 -4.34 0.71
C VAL A 102 -9.51 -5.06 -0.58
N THR A 103 -10.46 -5.10 -1.50
CA THR A 103 -10.29 -5.78 -2.80
C THR A 103 -9.25 -5.06 -3.66
N ALA A 104 -8.41 -5.84 -4.32
CA ALA A 104 -7.44 -5.38 -5.31
C ALA A 104 -7.32 -6.46 -6.41
N TYR A 105 -7.36 -6.06 -7.69
CA TYR A 105 -7.20 -6.98 -8.83
C TYR A 105 -7.08 -6.23 -10.16
N ASN A 106 -6.64 -6.94 -11.21
CA ASN A 106 -6.75 -6.46 -12.58
C ASN A 106 -8.08 -6.89 -13.23
N ILE A 107 -8.70 -5.99 -14.00
CA ILE A 107 -9.94 -6.26 -14.74
C ILE A 107 -9.63 -7.06 -16.01
N GLU A 108 -8.70 -6.57 -16.83
CA GLU A 108 -8.36 -7.20 -18.12
C GLU A 108 -6.92 -7.74 -18.16
N LYS A 109 -6.02 -7.20 -17.35
CA LYS A 109 -4.64 -7.67 -17.23
C LYS A 109 -4.59 -8.99 -16.46
N LYS A 110 -3.60 -9.85 -16.75
CA LYS A 110 -3.50 -11.21 -16.18
C LYS A 110 -2.60 -11.30 -14.92
N PHE A 111 -2.01 -10.18 -14.51
CA PHE A 111 -0.95 -10.20 -13.49
C PHE A 111 -1.49 -10.35 -12.06
N HIS A 112 -2.65 -9.77 -11.78
CA HIS A 112 -3.25 -9.71 -10.45
C HIS A 112 -4.70 -10.22 -10.46
N PRO A 113 -4.90 -11.55 -10.51
CA PRO A 113 -6.25 -12.14 -10.51
C PRO A 113 -7.02 -11.79 -9.22
N LYS A 114 -8.33 -11.60 -9.34
CA LYS A 114 -9.21 -11.33 -8.18
C LYS A 114 -9.10 -12.45 -7.13
N GLY A 115 -8.89 -12.05 -5.87
CA GLY A 115 -8.72 -12.96 -4.74
C GLY A 115 -7.28 -13.35 -4.41
N LEU A 116 -6.30 -12.99 -5.26
CA LEU A 116 -4.86 -13.22 -4.99
C LEU A 116 -4.12 -11.99 -4.50
N VAL A 117 -4.71 -10.82 -4.61
CA VAL A 117 -4.17 -9.55 -4.09
C VAL A 117 -5.12 -8.99 -3.06
N ILE A 118 -4.59 -8.37 -2.03
CA ILE A 118 -5.33 -7.64 -1.01
C ILE A 118 -4.74 -6.24 -0.87
N GLY A 119 -5.58 -5.20 -0.92
CA GLY A 119 -5.20 -3.88 -0.44
C GLY A 119 -5.47 -3.77 1.06
N PHE A 120 -4.93 -2.74 1.68
CA PHE A 120 -5.12 -2.48 3.10
C PHE A 120 -5.67 -1.09 3.35
N VAL A 121 -6.62 -0.98 4.28
CA VAL A 121 -6.95 0.30 4.92
C VAL A 121 -6.56 0.19 6.39
N LEU A 122 -5.66 1.06 6.84
CA LEU A 122 -5.25 1.18 8.24
C LEU A 122 -6.01 2.36 8.85
N ASP A 123 -6.75 2.12 9.92
CA ASP A 123 -7.33 3.18 10.74
C ASP A 123 -6.43 3.45 11.96
N LEU A 124 -5.93 4.67 12.04
CA LEU A 124 -5.02 5.17 13.06
C LEU A 124 -5.75 6.26 13.89
N ASN A 125 -6.67 5.85 14.74
CA ASN A 125 -7.52 6.75 15.54
C ASN A 125 -8.32 7.74 14.67
N GLY A 126 -9.01 7.23 13.64
CA GLY A 126 -9.85 8.01 12.72
C GLY A 126 -9.10 8.63 11.53
N GLU A 127 -7.78 8.50 11.46
CA GLU A 127 -7.00 8.83 10.26
C GLU A 127 -6.76 7.55 9.45
N ARG A 128 -7.30 7.49 8.23
CA ARG A 128 -7.32 6.26 7.43
C ARG A 128 -6.32 6.32 6.28
N ILE A 129 -5.44 5.32 6.21
CA ILE A 129 -4.46 5.15 5.15
C ILE A 129 -4.91 3.98 4.28
N CYS A 130 -5.14 4.22 3.00
CA CYS A 130 -5.39 3.17 2.01
C CYS A 130 -4.10 2.91 1.21
N HIS A 131 -3.61 1.69 1.26
CA HIS A 131 -2.60 1.16 0.34
C HIS A 131 -3.31 0.22 -0.62
N ALA A 132 -3.44 0.64 -1.88
CA ALA A 132 -4.28 -0.07 -2.83
C ALA A 132 -3.70 -1.44 -3.24
N GLY A 133 -2.39 -1.68 -3.03
CA GLY A 133 -1.69 -2.81 -3.62
C GLY A 133 -1.63 -2.69 -5.14
N ASP A 134 -1.39 -3.81 -5.82
CA ASP A 134 -1.38 -3.86 -7.27
C ASP A 134 -2.78 -4.13 -7.81
N THR A 135 -3.36 -3.13 -8.46
CA THR A 135 -4.75 -3.15 -8.89
C THR A 135 -5.00 -2.23 -10.09
N ASP A 136 -6.05 -2.51 -10.84
CA ASP A 136 -6.68 -1.55 -11.74
C ASP A 136 -7.68 -0.67 -10.96
N PHE A 137 -8.26 0.34 -11.60
CA PHE A 137 -9.39 1.09 -11.02
C PHE A 137 -10.64 0.20 -11.05
N ILE A 138 -10.94 -0.40 -9.93
CA ILE A 138 -12.05 -1.36 -9.77
C ILE A 138 -13.28 -0.69 -9.16
N PRO A 139 -14.51 -1.19 -9.47
CA PRO A 139 -15.75 -0.60 -8.96
C PRO A 139 -15.82 -0.49 -7.44
N GLU A 140 -15.20 -1.43 -6.72
CA GLU A 140 -15.16 -1.47 -5.26
C GLU A 140 -14.49 -0.23 -4.64
N MET A 141 -13.59 0.45 -5.35
CA MET A 141 -12.95 1.69 -4.88
C MET A 141 -13.94 2.84 -4.65
N ASN A 142 -15.09 2.85 -5.34
CA ASN A 142 -16.15 3.86 -5.13
C ASN A 142 -16.76 3.79 -3.71
N TYR A 143 -16.56 2.69 -2.99
CA TYR A 143 -17.08 2.50 -1.63
C TYR A 143 -16.06 2.84 -0.54
N LEU A 144 -14.83 3.20 -0.89
CA LEU A 144 -13.84 3.71 0.07
C LEU A 144 -14.30 5.07 0.61
N LYS A 145 -14.30 5.23 1.93
CA LYS A 145 -14.78 6.46 2.59
C LYS A 145 -13.79 6.94 3.62
N ASP A 146 -13.76 8.25 3.81
CA ASP A 146 -12.99 8.93 4.86
C ASP A 146 -11.49 8.61 4.81
N ILE A 147 -10.94 8.42 3.60
CA ILE A 147 -9.52 8.14 3.42
C ILE A 147 -8.72 9.43 3.56
N THR A 148 -7.79 9.42 4.53
CA THR A 148 -6.86 10.53 4.74
C THR A 148 -5.74 10.51 3.72
N VAL A 149 -5.10 9.34 3.53
CA VAL A 149 -4.04 9.15 2.54
C VAL A 149 -4.33 7.91 1.71
N ALA A 150 -4.28 8.03 0.39
CA ALA A 150 -4.35 6.91 -0.55
C ALA A 150 -3.03 6.76 -1.30
N LEU A 151 -2.39 5.60 -1.19
CA LEU A 151 -1.24 5.21 -1.99
C LEU A 151 -1.78 4.40 -3.19
N LEU A 152 -1.61 4.95 -4.40
CA LEU A 152 -2.20 4.42 -5.63
C LEU A 152 -1.10 4.08 -6.63
N PRO A 153 -1.07 2.86 -7.21
CA PRO A 153 -0.12 2.51 -8.25
C PRO A 153 -0.44 3.26 -9.54
N ILE A 154 0.61 3.73 -10.24
CA ILE A 154 0.49 4.48 -11.51
C ILE A 154 1.32 3.90 -12.66
N GLY A 155 1.94 2.72 -12.46
CA GLY A 155 2.94 2.16 -13.38
C GLY A 155 2.41 1.64 -14.72
N GLY A 156 1.10 1.52 -14.91
CA GLY A 156 0.42 1.25 -16.19
C GLY A 156 0.39 -0.22 -16.60
N THR A 157 1.52 -0.84 -16.89
CA THR A 157 1.56 -2.20 -17.47
C THR A 157 0.91 -3.26 -16.57
N TYR A 158 1.22 -3.24 -15.30
CA TYR A 158 0.75 -4.24 -14.32
C TYR A 158 -0.43 -3.75 -13.49
N THR A 159 -0.56 -2.44 -13.37
CA THR A 159 -1.51 -1.76 -12.48
C THR A 159 -2.21 -0.62 -13.23
N MET A 160 -2.90 0.26 -12.52
CA MET A 160 -3.41 1.52 -13.08
C MET A 160 -2.28 2.32 -13.74
N ASN A 161 -2.60 3.01 -14.83
CA ASN A 161 -1.80 4.12 -15.34
C ASN A 161 -2.18 5.43 -14.63
N GLU A 162 -1.58 6.56 -15.03
CA GLU A 162 -1.81 7.86 -14.40
C GLU A 162 -3.27 8.32 -14.50
N GLU A 163 -3.93 8.07 -15.64
CA GLU A 163 -5.33 8.41 -15.88
C GLU A 163 -6.28 7.57 -15.02
N GLU A 164 -6.08 6.26 -14.99
CA GLU A 164 -6.87 5.33 -14.19
C GLU A 164 -6.73 5.61 -12.70
N ALA A 165 -5.51 5.85 -12.23
CA ALA A 165 -5.24 6.19 -10.82
C ALA A 165 -5.85 7.55 -10.43
N ALA A 166 -5.83 8.53 -11.34
CA ALA A 166 -6.50 9.81 -11.11
C ALA A 166 -8.03 9.65 -11.07
N GLN A 167 -8.61 8.80 -11.93
CA GLN A 167 -10.04 8.47 -11.87
C GLN A 167 -10.38 7.81 -10.54
N ALA A 168 -9.56 6.86 -10.06
CA ALA A 168 -9.74 6.25 -8.74
C ALA A 168 -9.70 7.30 -7.63
N ALA A 169 -8.67 8.15 -7.57
CA ALA A 169 -8.58 9.23 -6.58
C ALA A 169 -9.78 10.19 -6.63
N ASN A 170 -10.27 10.50 -7.84
CA ASN A 170 -11.43 11.37 -8.05
C ASN A 170 -12.76 10.70 -7.65
N ALA A 171 -12.83 9.38 -7.65
CA ALA A 171 -14.03 8.63 -7.29
C ALA A 171 -14.29 8.62 -5.77
N PHE A 172 -13.28 8.34 -4.95
CA PHE A 172 -13.45 8.27 -3.49
C PHE A 172 -12.86 9.46 -2.71
N LEU A 173 -12.23 10.43 -3.42
CA LEU A 173 -11.79 11.73 -2.90
C LEU A 173 -11.00 11.64 -1.57
N PRO A 174 -9.85 10.98 -1.51
CA PRO A 174 -9.01 11.00 -0.32
C PRO A 174 -8.53 12.42 -0.05
N LYS A 175 -8.18 12.76 1.20
CA LYS A 175 -7.60 14.09 1.49
C LYS A 175 -6.26 14.28 0.76
N ILE A 176 -5.45 13.19 0.70
CA ILE A 176 -4.13 13.17 0.05
C ILE A 176 -4.02 11.92 -0.82
N ALA A 177 -3.57 12.06 -2.06
CA ALA A 177 -3.20 10.96 -2.94
C ALA A 177 -1.67 10.93 -3.14
N VAL A 178 -1.08 9.75 -3.04
CA VAL A 178 0.36 9.50 -3.21
C VAL A 178 0.54 8.48 -4.33
N PRO A 179 1.18 8.83 -5.45
CA PRO A 179 1.50 7.86 -6.49
C PRO A 179 2.60 6.92 -6.02
N MET A 180 2.45 5.64 -6.35
CA MET A 180 3.43 4.59 -6.07
C MET A 180 3.57 3.63 -7.25
N HIS A 181 4.45 2.62 -7.14
CA HIS A 181 4.62 1.52 -8.08
C HIS A 181 4.97 2.01 -9.51
N PHE A 182 5.96 2.91 -9.64
CA PHE A 182 6.40 3.46 -10.93
C PHE A 182 7.91 3.68 -10.96
N ASN A 183 8.49 3.69 -12.18
CA ASN A 183 9.90 4.01 -12.49
C ASN A 183 10.97 3.16 -11.76
N VAL A 184 10.63 1.96 -11.29
CA VAL A 184 11.56 1.06 -10.57
C VAL A 184 11.67 -0.29 -11.24
N VAL A 185 10.57 -0.92 -11.55
CA VAL A 185 10.50 -2.20 -12.26
C VAL A 185 10.30 -1.95 -13.74
N GLU A 186 10.88 -2.79 -14.59
CA GLU A 186 10.69 -2.68 -16.05
C GLU A 186 9.20 -2.70 -16.41
N GLY A 187 8.80 -1.81 -17.32
CA GLY A 187 7.40 -1.66 -17.72
C GLY A 187 6.54 -0.79 -16.79
N THR A 188 7.11 -0.23 -15.72
CA THR A 188 6.37 0.66 -14.80
C THR A 188 6.66 2.14 -15.02
N ASN A 189 7.01 2.55 -16.26
CA ASN A 189 7.32 3.94 -16.56
C ASN A 189 6.06 4.80 -16.49
N ALA A 190 6.07 5.83 -15.63
CA ALA A 190 4.95 6.75 -15.46
C ALA A 190 5.41 8.15 -15.05
N ASP A 191 4.57 9.14 -15.33
CA ASP A 191 4.78 10.54 -14.96
C ASP A 191 3.89 10.93 -13.77
N PRO A 192 4.45 11.04 -12.55
CA PRO A 192 3.68 11.42 -11.38
C PRO A 192 3.14 12.86 -11.45
N ASP A 193 3.75 13.75 -12.23
CA ASP A 193 3.25 15.10 -12.44
C ASP A 193 2.01 15.10 -13.37
N LYS A 194 1.93 14.17 -14.33
CA LYS A 194 0.71 13.93 -15.13
C LYS A 194 -0.43 13.43 -14.23
N PHE A 195 -0.17 12.45 -13.38
CA PHE A 195 -1.15 12.01 -12.38
C PHE A 195 -1.66 13.19 -11.54
N ALA A 196 -0.74 14.02 -11.00
CA ALA A 196 -1.10 15.16 -10.16
C ALA A 196 -1.96 16.20 -10.88
N LYS A 197 -1.75 16.41 -12.20
CA LYS A 197 -2.56 17.33 -13.02
C LYS A 197 -3.99 16.81 -13.28
N LEU A 198 -4.18 15.50 -13.29
CA LEU A 198 -5.47 14.84 -13.58
C LEU A 198 -6.34 14.67 -12.32
N VAL A 199 -5.72 14.65 -11.15
CA VAL A 199 -6.44 14.56 -9.88
C VAL A 199 -7.18 15.86 -9.58
N SER A 200 -8.41 15.72 -9.07
CA SER A 200 -9.26 16.84 -8.68
C SER A 200 -8.57 17.77 -7.66
N LYS A 201 -8.76 19.08 -7.80
CA LYS A 201 -8.27 20.10 -6.85
C LYS A 201 -8.79 19.91 -5.40
N LYS A 202 -9.79 19.05 -5.20
CA LYS A 202 -10.29 18.67 -3.87
C LYS A 202 -9.35 17.70 -3.14
N VAL A 203 -8.44 17.05 -3.87
CA VAL A 203 -7.48 16.08 -3.35
C VAL A 203 -6.07 16.68 -3.46
N LYS A 204 -5.34 16.71 -2.37
CA LYS A 204 -3.93 17.09 -2.41
C LYS A 204 -3.09 15.93 -2.97
N VAL A 205 -2.21 16.20 -3.92
CA VAL A 205 -1.26 15.17 -4.40
C VAL A 205 0.11 15.41 -3.78
N GLU A 206 0.70 14.37 -3.21
CA GLU A 206 2.06 14.38 -2.66
C GLU A 206 2.93 13.35 -3.38
N ILE A 207 3.95 13.80 -4.10
CA ILE A 207 4.89 12.94 -4.80
C ILE A 207 6.09 12.70 -3.89
N LEU A 208 6.14 11.53 -3.25
CA LEU A 208 7.18 11.17 -2.27
C LEU A 208 8.42 10.52 -2.90
N TYR A 209 8.36 10.15 -4.18
CA TYR A 209 9.44 9.54 -4.95
C TYR A 209 9.39 10.09 -6.40
N ARG A 210 10.58 10.26 -7.05
CA ARG A 210 10.73 10.64 -8.45
C ARG A 210 11.80 9.79 -9.14
#